data_00011cce305387688fbad12b843dfa5c
#
_entry.id   00011cce305387688fbad12b843dfa5c
#
_cell.length_a   1.000
_cell.length_b   1.000
_cell.length_c   1.000
_cell.angle_alpha   90.00
_cell.angle_beta   90.00
_cell.angle_gamma   90.00
#
_symmetry.space_group_name_H-M   'P 1'
#
loop_
_entity.id
_entity.type
_entity.pdbx_description
1 polymer ?
#
loop_
_entity_poly.entity_id
_entity_poly.type
_entity_poly.pdbx_seq_one_letter_code
_entity_poly.pdbx_strand_id
1 'polypeptide(L)'
;SGGYHTPEQSLGFPFKHTYDKYNVRINFNFDLSDDFAVAVKLGNQITNNSVPKGGAWGAFDKAASYPPMSSPAFVDGKYISEVKGLPAGVPHFNPWAQAGPTSTGGAFVTESFSNTLNTNIAIEYDLHKIIEGLSVRTMGAYDSYYNVVSQRSSDFPKYTVMRNPNDPEKYIMYQNNDDGPFFGLSKGINDSNKWRKLYGEAGLEYKKMFSGHMVSGLILGTMEKGHYPNLEYRLPTAYMGLVARITYDYKERYLAEVNMGYNGSENFLLLRLDSY
;
A
#
# COMPACT_ATOMS: atom_id res chain seq x y z
N SER A 1 35.32 -3.77 -8.62
CA SER A 1 33.94 -4.07 -9.03
C SER A 1 33.74 -5.57 -8.94
N GLY A 2 33.33 -6.04 -7.75
CA GLY A 2 32.92 -7.41 -7.55
C GLY A 2 31.57 -7.59 -8.23
N GLY A 3 31.53 -8.20 -9.42
CA GLY A 3 30.30 -8.63 -10.02
C GLY A 3 29.67 -9.69 -9.12
N TYR A 4 28.56 -9.34 -8.49
CA TYR A 4 27.69 -10.34 -7.90
C TYR A 4 27.17 -11.20 -9.04
N HIS A 5 27.78 -12.36 -9.25
CA HIS A 5 27.13 -13.41 -10.01
C HIS A 5 25.91 -13.81 -9.22
N THR A 6 24.77 -13.22 -9.56
CA THR A 6 23.50 -13.65 -9.01
C THR A 6 23.29 -15.10 -9.41
N PRO A 7 22.91 -15.97 -8.49
CA PRO A 7 22.62 -17.37 -8.78
C PRO A 7 21.29 -17.54 -9.54
N GLU A 8 20.96 -16.59 -10.42
CA GLU A 8 19.74 -16.60 -11.24
C GLU A 8 19.58 -17.89 -12.03
N GLN A 9 20.69 -18.47 -12.45
CA GLN A 9 20.68 -19.71 -13.25
C GLN A 9 20.34 -20.97 -12.43
N SER A 10 20.52 -20.95 -11.12
CA SER A 10 20.29 -22.13 -10.28
C SER A 10 18.93 -22.12 -9.55
N LEU A 11 18.27 -20.98 -9.46
CA LEU A 11 17.04 -20.82 -8.67
C LEU A 11 15.76 -20.86 -9.50
N GLY A 12 15.85 -20.80 -10.84
CA GLY A 12 14.72 -20.86 -11.75
C GLY A 12 13.82 -19.61 -11.76
N PHE A 13 14.18 -18.54 -11.03
CA PHE A 13 13.50 -17.25 -11.04
C PHE A 13 14.47 -16.10 -10.72
N PRO A 14 14.20 -14.88 -11.20
CA PRO A 14 15.09 -13.75 -10.97
C PRO A 14 15.13 -13.34 -9.49
N PHE A 15 16.32 -13.27 -8.92
CA PHE A 15 16.57 -12.80 -7.55
C PHE A 15 16.99 -11.34 -7.59
N LYS A 16 16.06 -10.47 -8.01
CA LYS A 16 16.34 -9.05 -8.22
C LYS A 16 15.32 -8.19 -7.46
N HIS A 17 15.81 -7.15 -6.82
CA HIS A 17 14.93 -6.09 -6.30
C HIS A 17 14.53 -5.19 -7.46
N THR A 18 13.25 -5.15 -7.77
CA THR A 18 12.66 -4.24 -8.76
C THR A 18 11.49 -3.50 -8.16
N TYR A 19 11.36 -2.24 -8.52
CA TYR A 19 10.25 -1.39 -8.10
C TYR A 19 9.83 -0.53 -9.28
N ASP A 20 8.63 -0.79 -9.79
CA ASP A 20 8.03 -0.06 -10.89
C ASP A 20 6.77 0.63 -10.41
N LYS A 21 6.65 1.92 -10.68
CA LYS A 21 5.51 2.73 -10.29
C LYS A 21 4.97 3.50 -11.48
N TYR A 22 3.71 3.27 -11.81
CA TYR A 22 2.98 3.97 -12.86
C TYR A 22 1.89 4.83 -12.21
N ASN A 23 1.78 6.07 -12.66
CA ASN A 23 0.79 7.01 -12.16
C ASN A 23 0.12 7.69 -13.35
N VAL A 24 -1.18 7.47 -13.48
CA VAL A 24 -2.02 8.03 -14.55
C VAL A 24 -3.06 8.93 -13.91
N ARG A 25 -3.20 10.15 -14.42
CA ARG A 25 -4.24 11.10 -14.02
C ARG A 25 -4.90 11.67 -15.25
N ILE A 26 -6.23 11.66 -15.25
CA ILE A 26 -7.05 12.15 -16.33
C ILE A 26 -8.12 13.06 -15.72
N ASN A 27 -8.26 14.26 -16.24
CA ASN A 27 -9.28 15.20 -15.82
C ASN A 27 -10.09 15.60 -17.06
N PHE A 28 -11.40 15.48 -16.97
CA PHE A 28 -12.35 15.93 -17.96
C PHE A 28 -13.23 17.01 -17.35
N ASN A 29 -13.38 18.12 -18.05
CA ASN A 29 -14.34 19.16 -17.72
C ASN A 29 -15.28 19.31 -18.91
N PHE A 30 -16.57 19.23 -18.65
CA PHE A 30 -17.62 19.33 -19.65
C PHE A 30 -18.55 20.48 -19.26
N ASP A 31 -18.54 21.52 -20.05
CA ASP A 31 -19.52 22.59 -19.98
C ASP A 31 -20.67 22.21 -20.92
N LEU A 32 -21.69 21.56 -20.37
CA LEU A 32 -22.82 21.01 -21.13
C LEU A 32 -23.83 22.11 -21.53
N SER A 33 -23.88 23.19 -20.77
CA SER A 33 -24.59 24.42 -21.06
C SER A 33 -23.98 25.58 -20.27
N ASP A 34 -24.45 26.78 -20.49
CA ASP A 34 -24.03 27.98 -19.72
C ASP A 34 -24.27 27.79 -18.21
N ASP A 35 -25.25 26.99 -17.86
CA ASP A 35 -25.67 26.77 -16.47
C ASP A 35 -25.20 25.43 -15.86
N PHE A 36 -24.62 24.53 -16.69
CA PHE A 36 -24.38 23.14 -16.26
C PHE A 36 -23.00 22.64 -16.64
N ALA A 37 -22.19 22.36 -15.61
CA ALA A 37 -20.85 21.85 -15.75
C ALA A 37 -20.67 20.51 -15.02
N VAL A 38 -19.88 19.61 -15.60
CA VAL A 38 -19.50 18.33 -15.04
C VAL A 38 -17.99 18.18 -15.10
N ALA A 39 -17.37 17.85 -13.97
CA ALA A 39 -15.95 17.54 -13.89
C ALA A 39 -15.77 16.08 -13.45
N VAL A 40 -14.95 15.34 -14.21
CA VAL A 40 -14.58 13.97 -13.90
C VAL A 40 -13.07 13.89 -13.73
N LYS A 41 -12.62 13.40 -12.58
CA LYS A 41 -11.20 13.22 -12.27
C LYS A 41 -10.93 11.75 -11.97
N LEU A 42 -10.00 11.17 -12.70
CA LEU A 42 -9.57 9.80 -12.56
C LEU A 42 -8.08 9.78 -12.24
N GLY A 43 -7.71 9.10 -11.18
CA GLY A 43 -6.33 8.85 -10.80
C GLY A 43 -6.11 7.36 -10.59
N ASN A 44 -5.09 6.80 -11.20
CA ASN A 44 -4.70 5.40 -10.97
C ASN A 44 -3.20 5.32 -10.74
N GLN A 45 -2.82 4.66 -9.67
CA GLN A 45 -1.44 4.34 -9.33
C GLN A 45 -1.28 2.83 -9.24
N ILE A 46 -0.41 2.30 -10.10
CA ILE A 46 -0.03 0.90 -10.12
C ILE A 46 1.41 0.79 -9.64
N THR A 47 1.66 -0.13 -8.72
CA THR A 47 3.01 -0.40 -8.23
C THR A 47 3.29 -1.90 -8.31
N ASN A 48 4.37 -2.25 -8.98
CA ASN A 48 4.94 -3.60 -8.99
C ASN A 48 6.23 -3.59 -8.19
N ASN A 49 6.33 -4.46 -7.23
CA ASN A 49 7.52 -4.56 -6.39
C ASN A 49 7.92 -6.03 -6.28
N SER A 50 9.17 -6.33 -6.56
CA SER A 50 9.77 -7.65 -6.36
C SER A 50 10.97 -7.50 -5.45
N VAL A 51 10.94 -8.20 -4.33
CA VAL A 51 12.00 -8.12 -3.32
C VAL A 51 12.44 -9.51 -2.89
N PRO A 52 13.75 -9.76 -2.74
CA PRO A 52 14.24 -10.94 -2.07
C PRO A 52 13.87 -10.91 -0.58
N LYS A 53 13.84 -12.05 0.06
CA LYS A 53 13.53 -12.16 1.49
C LYS A 53 14.44 -11.27 2.32
N GLY A 54 13.81 -10.49 3.21
CA GLY A 54 14.53 -9.51 4.03
C GLY A 54 14.88 -8.21 3.32
N GLY A 55 14.62 -8.12 2.00
CA GLY A 55 14.95 -6.94 1.20
C GLY A 55 16.45 -6.67 1.13
N ALA A 56 16.82 -5.50 0.66
CA ALA A 56 18.22 -5.08 0.58
C ALA A 56 18.89 -4.99 1.97
N TRP A 57 18.15 -4.54 2.99
CA TRP A 57 18.64 -4.48 4.36
C TRP A 57 18.96 -5.84 4.95
N GLY A 58 18.08 -6.82 4.76
CA GLY A 58 18.31 -8.17 5.24
C GLY A 58 19.52 -8.84 4.58
N ALA A 59 19.75 -8.57 3.30
CA ALA A 59 20.94 -9.04 2.60
C ALA A 59 22.22 -8.35 3.13
N PHE A 60 22.16 -7.03 3.33
CA PHE A 60 23.28 -6.27 3.87
C PHE A 60 23.62 -6.67 5.31
N ASP A 61 22.62 -6.77 6.18
CA ASP A 61 22.79 -7.19 7.59
C ASP A 61 23.46 -8.56 7.69
N LYS A 62 23.01 -9.51 6.89
CA LYS A 62 23.64 -10.84 6.83
C LYS A 62 25.06 -10.80 6.28
N ALA A 63 25.30 -10.02 5.23
CA ALA A 63 26.64 -9.87 4.68
C ALA A 63 27.59 -9.18 5.67
N ALA A 64 27.10 -8.18 6.42
CA ALA A 64 27.89 -7.44 7.42
C ALA A 64 28.19 -8.26 8.68
N SER A 65 27.25 -9.13 9.08
CA SER A 65 27.39 -10.00 10.25
C SER A 65 28.16 -11.30 9.97
N TYR A 66 28.52 -11.52 8.69
CA TYR A 66 29.25 -12.74 8.30
C TYR A 66 30.76 -12.55 8.45
N PRO A 67 31.42 -13.29 9.37
CA PRO A 67 32.85 -13.16 9.56
C PRO A 67 33.64 -13.58 8.29
N PRO A 68 34.70 -12.87 7.93
CA PRO A 68 35.52 -13.20 6.74
C PRO A 68 36.14 -14.60 6.78
N MET A 69 36.25 -15.18 7.98
CA MET A 69 36.86 -16.51 8.19
C MET A 69 35.83 -17.66 8.24
N SER A 70 34.58 -17.38 7.94
CA SER A 70 33.55 -18.42 7.91
C SER A 70 33.61 -19.26 6.64
N SER A 71 32.77 -20.31 6.58
CA SER A 71 32.75 -21.27 5.49
C SER A 71 32.54 -20.62 4.12
N PRO A 72 33.12 -21.15 3.05
CA PRO A 72 32.80 -20.70 1.70
C PRO A 72 31.32 -20.91 1.40
N ALA A 73 30.73 -19.99 0.64
CA ALA A 73 29.33 -20.11 0.25
C ALA A 73 29.11 -21.31 -0.69
N PHE A 74 30.11 -21.63 -1.49
CA PHE A 74 30.09 -22.70 -2.47
C PHE A 74 31.39 -23.49 -2.44
N VAL A 75 31.30 -24.80 -2.58
CA VAL A 75 32.40 -25.70 -2.84
C VAL A 75 31.98 -26.62 -3.97
N ASP A 76 32.79 -26.71 -5.04
CA ASP A 76 32.50 -27.52 -6.23
C ASP A 76 31.09 -27.29 -6.80
N GLY A 77 30.62 -26.02 -6.81
CA GLY A 77 29.30 -25.66 -7.30
C GLY A 77 28.14 -26.03 -6.39
N LYS A 78 28.39 -26.53 -5.17
CA LYS A 78 27.39 -26.93 -4.19
C LYS A 78 27.25 -25.90 -3.10
N TYR A 79 26.02 -25.63 -2.66
CA TYR A 79 25.73 -24.71 -1.57
C TYR A 79 26.13 -25.32 -0.22
N ILE A 80 26.99 -24.63 0.51
CA ILE A 80 27.43 -25.07 1.84
C ILE A 80 26.57 -24.36 2.88
N SER A 81 25.76 -25.13 3.60
CA SER A 81 24.95 -24.61 4.70
C SER A 81 25.67 -24.60 6.04
N GLU A 82 26.56 -25.55 6.23
CA GLU A 82 27.27 -25.74 7.48
C GLU A 82 28.68 -26.30 7.24
N VAL A 83 29.63 -25.91 8.09
CA VAL A 83 30.97 -26.53 8.15
C VAL A 83 31.17 -27.11 9.55
N LYS A 84 31.50 -28.39 9.64
CA LYS A 84 31.81 -29.08 10.91
C LYS A 84 33.30 -29.13 11.15
N GLY A 85 33.68 -29.15 12.42
CA GLY A 85 35.08 -29.21 12.83
C GLY A 85 35.79 -27.86 12.85
N LEU A 86 35.06 -26.76 12.82
CA LEU A 86 35.60 -25.42 13.09
C LEU A 86 35.74 -25.19 14.62
N PRO A 87 36.68 -24.31 15.02
CA PRO A 87 36.80 -23.92 16.41
C PRO A 87 35.50 -23.39 17.01
N ALA A 88 35.30 -23.56 18.31
CA ALA A 88 34.16 -22.99 19.01
C ALA A 88 34.11 -21.49 18.85
N GLY A 89 32.92 -20.93 18.57
CA GLY A 89 32.70 -19.50 18.37
C GLY A 89 32.82 -19.02 16.92
N VAL A 90 33.22 -19.87 15.97
CA VAL A 90 33.18 -19.53 14.54
C VAL A 90 31.78 -19.86 14.01
N PRO A 91 31.09 -18.92 13.36
CA PRO A 91 29.77 -19.18 12.78
C PRO A 91 29.85 -20.27 11.70
N HIS A 92 28.98 -21.26 11.81
CA HIS A 92 28.97 -22.43 10.95
C HIS A 92 27.91 -22.34 9.84
N PHE A 93 27.32 -21.19 9.62
CA PHE A 93 26.22 -21.04 8.70
C PHE A 93 26.55 -20.15 7.51
N ASN A 94 25.95 -20.46 6.40
CA ASN A 94 26.07 -19.68 5.17
C ASN A 94 24.87 -18.71 5.06
N PRO A 95 25.07 -17.38 5.03
CA PRO A 95 23.98 -16.42 4.94
C PRO A 95 23.16 -16.59 3.65
N TRP A 96 23.75 -17.03 2.58
CA TRP A 96 23.03 -17.37 1.33
C TRP A 96 22.06 -18.53 1.52
N ALA A 97 22.45 -19.54 2.28
CA ALA A 97 21.59 -20.66 2.62
C ALA A 97 20.47 -20.27 3.60
N GLN A 98 20.68 -19.22 4.38
CA GLN A 98 19.69 -18.71 5.33
C GLN A 98 18.75 -17.64 4.77
N ALA A 99 18.98 -17.17 3.56
CA ALA A 99 18.12 -16.18 2.91
C ALA A 99 16.75 -16.74 2.48
N GLY A 100 16.48 -18.01 2.70
CA GLY A 100 15.24 -18.67 2.33
C GLY A 100 14.05 -18.43 3.27
N PRO A 101 12.83 -18.87 2.89
CA PRO A 101 11.58 -18.67 3.65
C PRO A 101 11.50 -19.48 4.93
N THR A 102 12.26 -20.57 5.04
CA THR A 102 12.30 -21.43 6.20
C THR A 102 13.57 -21.21 7.02
N SER A 103 13.59 -21.65 8.26
CA SER A 103 14.79 -21.66 9.10
C SER A 103 15.94 -22.48 8.50
N THR A 104 15.66 -23.27 7.48
CA THR A 104 16.60 -24.14 6.76
C THR A 104 17.20 -23.50 5.50
N GLY A 105 16.76 -22.29 5.12
CA GLY A 105 17.37 -21.47 4.07
C GLY A 105 17.04 -21.90 2.63
N GLY A 106 16.01 -21.44 2.05
CA GLY A 106 15.74 -21.48 0.60
C GLY A 106 15.76 -20.08 -0.01
N ALA A 107 15.91 -19.94 -1.31
CA ALA A 107 15.74 -18.66 -1.98
C ALA A 107 14.26 -18.28 -2.06
N PHE A 108 13.97 -17.01 -1.85
CA PHE A 108 12.62 -16.52 -1.73
C PHE A 108 12.48 -15.13 -2.33
N VAL A 109 11.49 -14.99 -3.16
CA VAL A 109 11.11 -13.69 -3.75
C VAL A 109 9.66 -13.40 -3.41
N THR A 110 9.40 -12.21 -2.92
CA THR A 110 8.06 -11.67 -2.74
C THR A 110 7.79 -10.69 -3.87
N GLU A 111 6.78 -10.97 -4.65
CA GLU A 111 6.25 -10.07 -5.66
C GLU A 111 4.95 -9.47 -5.13
N SER A 112 4.85 -8.16 -5.12
CA SER A 112 3.63 -7.46 -4.73
C SER A 112 3.15 -6.56 -5.85
N PHE A 113 1.87 -6.68 -6.14
CA PHE A 113 1.16 -5.80 -7.04
C PHE A 113 0.17 -4.98 -6.22
N SER A 114 0.26 -3.65 -6.28
CA SER A 114 -0.72 -2.78 -5.65
C SER A 114 -1.34 -1.82 -6.64
N ASN A 115 -2.62 -1.55 -6.43
CA ASN A 115 -3.37 -0.59 -7.23
C ASN A 115 -4.12 0.36 -6.29
N THR A 116 -3.98 1.66 -6.56
CA THR A 116 -4.76 2.72 -5.93
C THR A 116 -5.56 3.42 -7.00
N LEU A 117 -6.88 3.40 -6.88
CA LEU A 117 -7.81 4.09 -7.76
C LEU A 117 -8.47 5.24 -6.99
N ASN A 118 -8.47 6.43 -7.58
CA ASN A 118 -9.16 7.60 -7.08
C ASN A 118 -10.08 8.11 -8.19
N THR A 119 -11.36 8.23 -7.90
CA THR A 119 -12.36 8.73 -8.86
C THR A 119 -13.18 9.82 -8.19
N ASN A 120 -13.37 10.91 -8.91
CA ASN A 120 -14.20 12.02 -8.44
C ASN A 120 -15.06 12.52 -9.61
N ILE A 121 -16.35 12.70 -9.35
CA ILE A 121 -17.32 13.28 -10.28
C ILE A 121 -17.97 14.45 -9.54
N ALA A 122 -17.81 15.65 -10.09
CA ALA A 122 -18.45 16.85 -9.57
C ALA A 122 -19.41 17.41 -10.61
N ILE A 123 -20.55 17.86 -10.15
CA ILE A 123 -21.60 18.47 -10.94
C ILE A 123 -21.90 19.83 -10.32
N GLU A 124 -21.97 20.83 -11.16
CA GLU A 124 -22.33 22.19 -10.78
C GLU A 124 -23.45 22.68 -11.69
N TYR A 125 -24.50 23.21 -11.08
CA TYR A 125 -25.66 23.74 -11.80
C TYR A 125 -26.04 25.11 -11.27
N ASP A 126 -26.00 26.12 -12.16
CA ASP A 126 -26.43 27.47 -11.85
C ASP A 126 -27.95 27.56 -11.98
N LEU A 127 -28.62 27.95 -10.91
CA LEU A 127 -30.07 28.12 -10.82
C LEU A 127 -30.51 29.56 -11.00
N HIS A 128 -29.68 30.43 -11.62
CA HIS A 128 -29.97 31.85 -11.75
C HIS A 128 -31.31 32.16 -12.44
N LYS A 129 -31.79 31.24 -13.29
CA LYS A 129 -33.12 31.38 -13.94
C LYS A 129 -34.29 31.21 -12.96
N ILE A 130 -34.07 30.57 -11.80
CA ILE A 130 -35.06 30.39 -10.76
C ILE A 130 -34.85 31.42 -9.66
N ILE A 131 -33.63 31.54 -9.16
CA ILE A 131 -33.21 32.48 -8.14
C ILE A 131 -31.83 33.02 -8.54
N GLU A 132 -31.74 34.31 -8.81
CA GLU A 132 -30.47 34.94 -9.14
C GLU A 132 -29.45 34.79 -8.01
N GLY A 133 -28.28 34.21 -8.31
CA GLY A 133 -27.21 33.96 -7.40
C GLY A 133 -27.30 32.64 -6.66
N LEU A 134 -28.22 31.74 -7.01
CA LEU A 134 -28.35 30.41 -6.45
C LEU A 134 -27.65 29.38 -7.35
N SER A 135 -26.84 28.50 -6.77
CA SER A 135 -26.23 27.35 -7.45
C SER A 135 -26.32 26.08 -6.60
N VAL A 136 -26.29 24.95 -7.28
CA VAL A 136 -26.20 23.60 -6.68
C VAL A 136 -24.87 23.01 -7.06
N ARG A 137 -24.17 22.46 -6.07
CA ARG A 137 -22.97 21.66 -6.30
C ARG A 137 -23.13 20.30 -5.65
N THR A 138 -22.79 19.26 -6.39
CA THR A 138 -22.72 17.89 -5.86
C THR A 138 -21.45 17.22 -6.33
N MET A 139 -20.88 16.37 -5.47
CA MET A 139 -19.69 15.60 -5.79
C MET A 139 -19.83 14.19 -5.21
N GLY A 140 -19.43 13.21 -6.01
CA GLY A 140 -19.23 11.84 -5.60
C GLY A 140 -17.79 11.43 -5.82
N ALA A 141 -17.20 10.72 -4.86
CA ALA A 141 -15.87 10.16 -5.00
C ALA A 141 -15.83 8.69 -4.59
N TYR A 142 -15.01 7.93 -5.29
CA TYR A 142 -14.71 6.54 -4.98
C TYR A 142 -13.21 6.34 -4.98
N ASP A 143 -12.69 5.93 -3.82
CA ASP A 143 -11.29 5.59 -3.64
C ASP A 143 -11.18 4.11 -3.27
N SER A 144 -10.20 3.43 -3.84
CA SER A 144 -9.91 2.05 -3.48
C SER A 144 -8.43 1.75 -3.56
N TYR A 145 -8.03 0.82 -2.72
CA TYR A 145 -6.69 0.25 -2.70
C TYR A 145 -6.78 -1.25 -2.53
N TYR A 146 -5.96 -1.97 -3.26
CA TYR A 146 -5.74 -3.38 -3.01
C TYR A 146 -4.28 -3.76 -3.28
N ASN A 147 -3.83 -4.79 -2.59
CA ASN A 147 -2.50 -5.37 -2.76
C ASN A 147 -2.64 -6.90 -2.91
N VAL A 148 -1.95 -7.43 -3.91
CA VAL A 148 -1.82 -8.86 -4.14
C VAL A 148 -0.37 -9.24 -3.92
N VAL A 149 -0.12 -10.18 -3.04
CA VAL A 149 1.22 -10.67 -2.74
C VAL A 149 1.37 -12.10 -3.28
N SER A 150 2.40 -12.32 -4.06
CA SER A 150 2.82 -13.62 -4.55
C SER A 150 4.20 -13.92 -3.99
N GLN A 151 4.36 -15.09 -3.39
CA GLN A 151 5.63 -15.52 -2.83
C GLN A 151 6.11 -16.75 -3.58
N ARG A 152 7.36 -16.70 -4.02
CA ARG A 152 8.04 -17.83 -4.66
C ARG A 152 9.18 -18.27 -3.77
N SER A 153 9.19 -19.55 -3.45
CA SER A 153 10.28 -20.17 -2.69
C SER A 153 10.90 -21.28 -3.51
N SER A 154 12.19 -21.45 -3.35
CA SER A 154 12.92 -22.58 -3.87
C SER A 154 13.76 -23.14 -2.77
N ASP A 155 13.64 -24.42 -2.54
CA ASP A 155 14.60 -25.16 -1.73
C ASP A 155 15.56 -25.92 -2.66
N PHE A 156 16.83 -25.87 -2.35
CA PHE A 156 17.88 -26.50 -3.15
C PHE A 156 18.76 -27.35 -2.25
N PRO A 157 19.47 -28.34 -2.84
CA PRO A 157 20.36 -29.19 -2.07
C PRO A 157 21.39 -28.40 -1.30
N LYS A 158 21.50 -28.63 -0.02
CA LYS A 158 22.44 -27.99 0.90
C LYS A 158 23.40 -29.04 1.41
N TYR A 159 24.64 -28.65 1.56
CA TYR A 159 25.69 -29.58 1.95
C TYR A 159 26.35 -29.11 3.24
N THR A 160 26.64 -30.05 4.12
CA THR A 160 27.58 -29.88 5.23
C THR A 160 28.96 -30.32 4.76
N VAL A 161 29.96 -29.51 5.02
CA VAL A 161 31.36 -29.82 4.76
C VAL A 161 32.05 -30.16 6.08
N MET A 162 32.79 -31.23 6.11
CA MET A 162 33.61 -31.63 7.24
C MET A 162 35.02 -31.97 6.78
N ARG A 163 36.03 -31.58 7.54
CA ARG A 163 37.40 -31.98 7.28
C ARG A 163 37.53 -33.51 7.39
N ASN A 164 38.20 -34.15 6.43
CA ASN A 164 38.41 -35.59 6.49
C ASN A 164 39.37 -35.90 7.63
N PRO A 165 38.97 -36.76 8.63
CA PRO A 165 39.84 -37.11 9.74
C PRO A 165 41.09 -37.85 9.32
N ASN A 166 41.05 -38.56 8.18
CA ASN A 166 42.16 -39.40 7.68
C ASN A 166 43.03 -38.66 6.68
N ASP A 167 42.59 -37.53 6.16
CA ASP A 167 43.32 -36.73 5.16
C ASP A 167 42.98 -35.26 5.33
N PRO A 168 43.81 -34.49 6.06
CA PRO A 168 43.50 -33.06 6.38
C PRO A 168 43.40 -32.16 5.19
N GLU A 169 43.85 -32.55 4.00
CA GLU A 169 43.76 -31.78 2.78
C GLU A 169 42.46 -32.02 2.02
N LYS A 170 41.69 -33.04 2.42
CA LYS A 170 40.40 -33.39 1.82
C LYS A 170 39.22 -33.05 2.70
N TYR A 171 38.13 -32.70 2.03
CA TYR A 171 36.86 -32.46 2.67
C TYR A 171 35.83 -33.55 2.33
N ILE A 172 35.00 -33.90 3.29
CA ILE A 172 33.87 -34.80 3.08
C ILE A 172 32.63 -33.91 3.02
N MET A 173 31.79 -34.07 1.97
CA MET A 173 30.54 -33.37 1.83
C MET A 173 29.36 -34.31 2.04
N TYR A 174 28.44 -33.90 2.90
CA TYR A 174 27.18 -34.61 3.14
C TYR A 174 26.02 -33.74 2.67
N GLN A 175 25.11 -34.30 1.91
CA GLN A 175 23.89 -33.62 1.54
C GLN A 175 22.93 -33.65 2.75
N ASN A 176 22.39 -32.47 3.12
CA ASN A 176 21.55 -32.30 4.30
C ASN A 176 20.08 -32.59 4.05
N ASN A 177 19.66 -32.46 2.77
CA ASN A 177 18.29 -32.73 2.33
C ASN A 177 18.32 -33.58 1.07
N ASP A 178 17.50 -34.61 1.06
CA ASP A 178 17.45 -35.58 -0.05
C ASP A 178 16.65 -35.04 -1.25
N ASP A 179 15.88 -33.97 -1.06
CA ASP A 179 15.01 -33.45 -2.07
C ASP A 179 15.74 -32.51 -3.04
N GLY A 180 15.49 -32.73 -4.31
CA GLY A 180 15.90 -31.84 -5.38
C GLY A 180 15.23 -30.45 -5.24
N PRO A 181 15.46 -29.52 -6.15
CA PRO A 181 14.92 -28.17 -6.03
C PRO A 181 13.40 -28.23 -5.97
N PHE A 182 12.85 -27.89 -4.81
CA PHE A 182 11.42 -27.71 -4.61
C PHE A 182 11.04 -26.26 -4.90
N PHE A 183 10.10 -26.06 -5.82
CA PHE A 183 9.59 -24.75 -6.15
C PHE A 183 8.19 -24.59 -5.59
N GLY A 184 8.06 -23.79 -4.54
CA GLY A 184 6.78 -23.42 -3.97
C GLY A 184 6.27 -22.09 -4.51
N LEU A 185 5.01 -22.02 -4.90
CA LEU A 185 4.32 -20.79 -5.21
C LEU A 185 3.15 -20.62 -4.27
N SER A 186 3.17 -19.57 -3.47
CA SER A 186 2.04 -19.14 -2.67
C SER A 186 1.53 -17.80 -3.19
N LYS A 187 0.25 -17.71 -3.49
CA LYS A 187 -0.40 -16.48 -3.91
C LYS A 187 -1.56 -16.17 -2.97
N GLY A 188 -1.58 -14.97 -2.44
CA GLY A 188 -2.64 -14.53 -1.55
C GLY A 188 -2.96 -13.06 -1.72
N ILE A 189 -4.23 -12.73 -1.52
CA ILE A 189 -4.65 -11.35 -1.28
C ILE A 189 -4.57 -11.14 0.22
N ASN A 190 -3.73 -10.20 0.63
CA ASN A 190 -3.69 -9.83 2.03
C ASN A 190 -4.95 -9.00 2.36
N ASP A 191 -5.88 -9.59 3.09
CA ASP A 191 -7.13 -8.92 3.47
C ASP A 191 -6.90 -7.66 4.30
N SER A 192 -5.79 -7.57 5.00
CA SER A 192 -5.40 -6.38 5.76
C SER A 192 -4.92 -5.22 4.89
N ASN A 193 -4.61 -5.46 3.60
CA ASN A 193 -4.07 -4.47 2.67
C ASN A 193 -5.03 -4.12 1.54
N LYS A 194 -6.31 -4.08 1.82
CA LYS A 194 -7.33 -3.58 0.89
C LYS A 194 -8.29 -2.66 1.63
N TRP A 195 -8.75 -1.62 0.96
CA TRP A 195 -9.78 -0.73 1.47
C TRP A 195 -10.51 -0.05 0.33
N ARG A 196 -11.69 0.43 0.61
CA ARG A 196 -12.48 1.26 -0.30
C ARG A 196 -13.22 2.32 0.49
N LYS A 197 -13.40 3.46 -0.15
CA LYS A 197 -14.07 4.61 0.43
C LYS A 197 -15.02 5.21 -0.60
N LEU A 198 -16.23 5.48 -0.18
CA LEU A 198 -17.23 6.24 -0.90
C LEU A 198 -17.42 7.57 -0.19
N TYR A 199 -17.41 8.64 -0.94
CA TYR A 199 -17.70 9.97 -0.46
C TYR A 199 -18.77 10.60 -1.34
N GLY A 200 -19.68 11.32 -0.73
CA GLY A 200 -20.68 12.12 -1.42
C GLY A 200 -20.89 13.44 -0.71
N GLU A 201 -21.07 14.50 -1.48
CA GLU A 201 -21.49 15.79 -0.98
C GLU A 201 -22.54 16.42 -1.88
N ALA A 202 -23.45 17.19 -1.29
CA ALA A 202 -24.40 18.01 -2.02
C ALA A 202 -24.60 19.32 -1.26
N GLY A 203 -24.55 20.41 -1.97
CA GLY A 203 -24.67 21.74 -1.40
C GLY A 203 -25.46 22.71 -2.25
N LEU A 204 -26.05 23.67 -1.56
CA LEU A 204 -26.68 24.84 -2.11
C LEU A 204 -25.83 26.06 -1.75
N GLU A 205 -25.45 26.84 -2.73
CA GLU A 205 -24.74 28.10 -2.53
C GLU A 205 -25.58 29.25 -3.09
N TYR A 206 -25.70 30.30 -2.29
CA TYR A 206 -26.36 31.54 -2.68
C TYR A 206 -25.38 32.70 -2.53
N LYS A 207 -25.27 33.53 -3.55
CA LYS A 207 -24.43 34.73 -3.51
C LYS A 207 -25.07 35.84 -4.35
N LYS A 208 -25.43 36.96 -3.68
CA LYS A 208 -26.00 38.11 -4.38
C LYS A 208 -25.56 39.41 -3.75
N MET A 209 -25.39 40.42 -4.62
CA MET A 209 -25.07 41.78 -4.22
C MET A 209 -26.32 42.68 -4.37
N PHE A 210 -26.64 43.43 -3.31
CA PHE A 210 -27.75 44.36 -3.24
C PHE A 210 -27.25 45.74 -2.81
N SER A 211 -27.19 46.71 -3.68
CA SER A 211 -26.86 48.11 -3.34
C SER A 211 -25.60 48.27 -2.44
N GLY A 212 -24.58 47.46 -2.67
CA GLY A 212 -23.33 47.45 -1.88
C GLY A 212 -23.34 46.52 -0.67
N HIS A 213 -24.38 45.75 -0.47
CA HIS A 213 -24.48 44.67 0.49
C HIS A 213 -24.27 43.34 -0.23
N MET A 214 -23.25 42.60 0.10
CA MET A 214 -23.04 41.24 -0.39
C MET A 214 -23.49 40.24 0.65
N VAL A 215 -24.42 39.40 0.26
CA VAL A 215 -24.90 38.28 1.10
C VAL A 215 -24.53 36.99 0.43
N SER A 216 -23.88 36.07 1.15
CA SER A 216 -23.73 34.70 0.69
C SER A 216 -24.14 33.69 1.74
N GLY A 217 -24.62 32.55 1.29
CA GLY A 217 -25.03 31.44 2.13
C GLY A 217 -24.60 30.12 1.50
N LEU A 218 -24.21 29.16 2.32
CA LEU A 218 -23.88 27.80 1.93
C LEU A 218 -24.58 26.83 2.90
N ILE A 219 -25.22 25.81 2.34
CA ILE A 219 -25.65 24.63 3.08
C ILE A 219 -25.03 23.44 2.37
N LEU A 220 -24.24 22.64 3.08
CA LEU A 220 -23.51 21.49 2.53
C LEU A 220 -23.77 20.27 3.39
N GLY A 221 -24.32 19.23 2.78
CA GLY A 221 -24.39 17.88 3.35
C GLY A 221 -23.27 17.01 2.81
N THR A 222 -22.60 16.26 3.67
CA THR A 222 -21.53 15.32 3.32
C THR A 222 -21.82 13.94 3.88
N MET A 223 -21.39 12.91 3.15
CA MET A 223 -21.49 11.52 3.58
C MET A 223 -20.22 10.78 3.15
N GLU A 224 -19.66 10.03 4.08
CA GLU A 224 -18.50 9.16 3.81
C GLU A 224 -18.78 7.76 4.34
N LYS A 225 -18.43 6.75 3.55
CA LYS A 225 -18.46 5.34 3.95
C LYS A 225 -17.17 4.66 3.58
N GLY A 226 -16.43 4.20 4.59
CA GLY A 226 -15.18 3.47 4.44
C GLY A 226 -15.35 1.99 4.76
N HIS A 227 -14.66 1.14 4.04
CA HIS A 227 -14.56 -0.28 4.33
C HIS A 227 -13.09 -0.65 4.47
N TYR A 228 -12.68 -1.00 5.69
CA TYR A 228 -11.31 -1.31 6.09
C TYR A 228 -11.29 -2.69 6.75
N PRO A 229 -10.94 -3.78 6.02
CA PRO A 229 -11.01 -5.15 6.53
C PRO A 229 -10.14 -5.45 7.75
N ASN A 230 -9.13 -4.61 8.00
CA ASN A 230 -8.23 -4.73 9.16
C ASN A 230 -8.78 -4.12 10.43
N LEU A 231 -9.91 -3.42 10.39
CA LEU A 231 -10.54 -2.97 11.61
C LEU A 231 -11.12 -4.17 12.40
N GLU A 232 -11.02 -4.09 13.70
CA GLU A 232 -11.39 -5.15 14.65
C GLU A 232 -12.80 -5.72 14.39
N TYR A 233 -13.74 -4.87 14.04
CA TYR A 233 -15.14 -5.27 13.83
C TYR A 233 -15.50 -5.57 12.37
N ARG A 234 -14.57 -5.37 11.41
CA ARG A 234 -14.81 -5.52 9.95
C ARG A 234 -16.08 -4.82 9.43
N LEU A 235 -16.61 -3.88 10.20
CA LEU A 235 -17.77 -3.10 9.83
C LEU A 235 -17.35 -1.87 9.02
N PRO A 236 -18.17 -1.43 8.06
CA PRO A 236 -17.91 -0.19 7.36
C PRO A 236 -17.99 0.99 8.32
N THR A 237 -17.05 1.93 8.20
CA THR A 237 -17.15 3.21 8.91
C THR A 237 -18.03 4.17 8.14
N ALA A 238 -18.91 4.89 8.79
CA ALA A 238 -19.77 5.89 8.18
C ALA A 238 -19.74 7.22 8.95
N TYR A 239 -19.63 8.31 8.22
CA TYR A 239 -19.67 9.66 8.74
C TYR A 239 -20.65 10.49 7.92
N MET A 240 -21.39 11.35 8.60
CA MET A 240 -22.28 12.32 7.97
C MET A 240 -21.98 13.70 8.55
N GLY A 241 -22.05 14.71 7.71
CA GLY A 241 -21.86 16.09 8.10
C GLY A 241 -22.90 17.00 7.47
N LEU A 242 -23.32 18.00 8.20
CA LEU A 242 -24.10 19.12 7.70
C LEU A 242 -23.40 20.41 8.14
N VAL A 243 -23.12 21.26 7.14
CA VAL A 243 -22.49 22.56 7.37
C VAL A 243 -23.39 23.64 6.82
N ALA A 244 -23.57 24.69 7.57
CA ALA A 244 -24.22 25.92 7.12
C ALA A 244 -23.30 27.10 7.40
N ARG A 245 -23.19 27.99 6.42
CA ARG A 245 -22.44 29.25 6.52
C ARG A 245 -23.25 30.38 5.94
N ILE A 246 -23.23 31.52 6.60
CA ILE A 246 -23.80 32.77 6.13
C ILE A 246 -22.72 33.83 6.27
N THR A 247 -22.47 34.58 5.19
CA THR A 247 -21.56 35.72 5.21
C THR A 247 -22.29 36.97 4.75
N TYR A 248 -21.93 38.08 5.35
CA TYR A 248 -22.42 39.39 4.99
C TYR A 248 -21.24 40.35 4.90
N ASP A 249 -21.26 41.14 3.84
CA ASP A 249 -20.28 42.19 3.59
C ASP A 249 -21.01 43.46 3.14
N TYR A 250 -20.68 44.59 3.76
CA TYR A 250 -21.13 45.91 3.36
C TYR A 250 -19.94 46.76 2.94
N LYS A 251 -19.80 46.96 1.63
CA LYS A 251 -18.79 47.84 1.00
C LYS A 251 -17.37 47.59 1.52
N GLU A 252 -17.05 46.33 1.83
CA GLU A 252 -15.75 45.87 2.40
C GLU A 252 -15.37 46.56 3.74
N ARG A 253 -16.35 47.22 4.37
CA ARG A 253 -16.16 47.90 5.68
C ARG A 253 -16.69 47.16 6.85
N TYR A 254 -17.76 46.42 6.66
CA TYR A 254 -18.40 45.66 7.70
C TYR A 254 -18.58 44.22 7.20
N LEU A 255 -17.91 43.31 7.86
CA LEU A 255 -17.90 41.89 7.53
C LEU A 255 -18.46 41.11 8.71
N ALA A 256 -19.37 40.19 8.46
CA ALA A 256 -19.89 39.27 9.45
C ALA A 256 -19.97 37.85 8.85
N GLU A 257 -19.62 36.85 9.62
CA GLU A 257 -19.71 35.46 9.23
C GLU A 257 -20.22 34.59 10.39
N VAL A 258 -21.13 33.68 10.07
CA VAL A 258 -21.64 32.68 11.00
C VAL A 258 -21.50 31.32 10.34
N ASN A 259 -20.85 30.40 11.05
CA ASN A 259 -20.66 29.02 10.65
C ASN A 259 -21.32 28.09 11.67
N MET A 260 -22.03 27.09 11.18
CA MET A 260 -22.60 26.03 11.98
C MET A 260 -22.24 24.66 11.36
N GLY A 261 -21.91 23.69 12.19
CA GLY A 261 -21.61 22.34 11.74
C GLY A 261 -22.22 21.30 12.68
N TYR A 262 -22.77 20.26 12.07
CA TYR A 262 -23.24 19.08 12.77
C TYR A 262 -22.61 17.85 12.15
N ASN A 263 -21.96 16.99 12.95
CA ASN A 263 -21.33 15.76 12.50
C ASN A 263 -21.92 14.56 13.23
N GLY A 264 -22.22 13.53 12.50
CA GLY A 264 -22.64 12.22 13.00
C GLY A 264 -21.67 11.13 12.56
N SER A 265 -21.47 10.15 13.42
CA SER A 265 -20.67 8.95 13.15
C SER A 265 -21.38 7.73 13.71
N GLU A 266 -21.22 6.59 13.08
CA GLU A 266 -21.74 5.31 13.61
C GLU A 266 -21.12 4.91 14.95
N ASN A 267 -19.97 5.49 15.31
CA ASN A 267 -19.32 5.23 16.59
C ASN A 267 -19.96 5.96 17.76
N PHE A 268 -20.90 6.89 17.51
CA PHE A 268 -21.68 7.51 18.56
C PHE A 268 -22.95 6.70 18.81
N LEU A 269 -23.01 6.08 19.98
CA LEU A 269 -24.25 5.49 20.50
C LEU A 269 -25.28 6.64 20.58
N LEU A 270 -26.32 6.58 19.77
CA LEU A 270 -27.52 7.37 20.05
C LEU A 270 -28.01 6.87 21.39
N LEU A 271 -27.79 7.66 22.44
CA LEU A 271 -28.46 7.46 23.71
C LEU A 271 -29.97 7.53 23.41
N ARG A 272 -30.56 6.36 23.22
CA ARG A 272 -32.00 6.20 23.22
C ARG A 272 -32.43 6.60 24.63
N LEU A 273 -32.91 7.81 24.78
CA LEU A 273 -33.69 8.20 25.97
C LEU A 273 -34.98 7.39 25.87
N ASP A 274 -34.93 6.15 26.32
CA ASP A 274 -36.15 5.42 26.65
C ASP A 274 -36.74 6.14 27.86
N SER A 275 -37.72 6.98 27.59
CA SER A 275 -38.59 7.55 28.59
C SER A 275 -39.35 6.41 29.27
N TYR A 276 -39.08 6.20 30.54
CA TYR A 276 -39.96 5.46 31.44
C TYR A 276 -41.25 6.26 31.67
#